data_a0fc3f3c1edfe9f1b524205b09b6b5f2
#
_entry.id   a0fc3f3c1edfe9f1b524205b09b6b5f2
#
_cell.length_a   1.000
_cell.length_b   1.000
_cell.length_c   1.000
_cell.angle_alpha   90.00
_cell.angle_beta   90.00
_cell.angle_gamma   90.00
#
_symmetry.space_group_name_H-M   'P 1'
#
loop_
_entity.id
_entity.type
_entity.pdbx_description
1 polymer ?
#
loop_
_entity_poly.entity_id
_entity_poly.type
_entity_poly.pdbx_seq_one_letter_code
_entity_poly.pdbx_strand_id
1 'polypeptide(L)'
;PARYNIGVDVCDKWADGSGRLALIYEDPEGTATRYTFDELKALSDRFANALLAAGAQRGDRIGIFLSQSVETAIAHLAAYKAGMVAVPLFALFGVDAIEHRLGDSGAVALITDHGGVQKVDEIRAALPSLRNVFSVDIDRDNGDPHAPVRSFWHALKSAPAGFTPVDTGADDPAVIIYTSGTTGKPKGALHGHRVLPGHLPGVEMSQQGFPAHATLIWTPADWAWIGGLFDVLLPSWHHGVPVLARRFAKFDGEAAFDLMARHAVSHTFLPPTALKMMRGVERPERWSLALRSVASGGESLGEELIGWGRKALGVTINEFYGQTECNVVVSSCAALFEPRFGAIGRAVPGHHVAIVDMDGNELPPGAIGDIAVAAPDPVMFLGYWGNEAATREKFRGKFLVTGDLGTCDADGFIRFVGRGDDVITSAGYRIGPASIEDSLLRHPAVSMAVVIGAPDRERTEIVMAFVVLNPGFAGDAALVREIQQHVKTRLAAHEYPREIRFVDSLPLTATGKVIRKALREGLEQ
;
A
#
# COMPACT_ATOMS: atom_id res chain seq x y z
N PRO A 1 2.43 7.59 -23.44
CA PRO A 1 3.52 7.43 -24.42
C PRO A 1 3.68 5.96 -24.82
N ALA A 2 4.10 5.67 -26.06
CA ALA A 2 4.36 4.30 -26.50
C ALA A 2 5.67 3.74 -25.92
N ARG A 3 6.63 4.63 -25.64
CA ARG A 3 7.93 4.33 -25.03
C ARG A 3 8.03 5.05 -23.70
N TYR A 4 8.40 4.33 -22.66
CA TYR A 4 8.53 4.88 -21.33
C TYR A 4 9.35 3.96 -20.42
N ASN A 5 10.33 4.53 -19.70
CA ASN A 5 11.12 3.82 -18.70
C ASN A 5 11.00 4.54 -17.36
N ILE A 6 10.46 3.88 -16.35
CA ILE A 6 10.27 4.44 -15.01
C ILE A 6 11.58 4.97 -14.45
N GLY A 7 12.70 4.23 -14.54
CA GLY A 7 13.98 4.63 -13.95
C GLY A 7 14.55 5.92 -14.56
N VAL A 8 14.36 6.11 -15.87
CA VAL A 8 14.75 7.35 -16.56
C VAL A 8 13.87 8.50 -16.11
N ASP A 9 12.56 8.29 -16.05
CA ASP A 9 11.61 9.35 -15.73
C ASP A 9 11.72 9.82 -14.27
N VAL A 10 11.89 8.91 -13.32
CA VAL A 10 11.91 9.27 -11.90
C VAL A 10 13.30 9.67 -11.39
N CYS A 11 14.37 9.43 -12.15
CA CYS A 11 15.74 9.72 -11.69
C CYS A 11 16.56 10.45 -12.73
N ASP A 12 16.80 9.86 -13.90
CA ASP A 12 17.80 10.34 -14.84
C ASP A 12 17.48 11.73 -15.40
N LYS A 13 16.19 12.05 -15.59
CA LYS A 13 15.77 13.37 -16.06
C LYS A 13 16.09 14.52 -15.09
N TRP A 14 16.30 14.21 -13.80
CA TRP A 14 16.65 15.16 -12.75
C TRP A 14 18.13 15.18 -12.41
N ALA A 15 18.90 14.24 -12.94
CA ALA A 15 20.35 14.13 -12.76
C ALA A 15 21.08 15.02 -13.79
N ASP A 16 20.88 16.32 -13.65
CA ASP A 16 21.34 17.38 -14.55
C ASP A 16 22.59 18.16 -14.05
N GLY A 17 23.21 17.67 -12.98
CA GLY A 17 24.35 18.29 -12.32
C GLY A 17 23.98 19.43 -11.35
N SER A 18 22.67 19.68 -11.14
CA SER A 18 22.22 20.73 -10.22
C SER A 18 22.37 20.36 -8.75
N GLY A 19 22.63 19.08 -8.44
CA GLY A 19 22.68 18.59 -7.07
C GLY A 19 21.30 18.55 -6.40
N ARG A 20 20.21 18.40 -7.18
CA ARG A 20 18.85 18.34 -6.66
C ARG A 20 18.70 17.15 -5.71
N LEU A 21 18.19 17.42 -4.50
CA LEU A 21 17.94 16.41 -3.48
C LEU A 21 16.86 15.43 -3.95
N ALA A 22 17.13 14.13 -3.82
CA ALA A 22 16.21 13.06 -4.16
C ALA A 22 15.74 12.29 -2.92
N LEU A 23 16.65 11.99 -2.00
CA LEU A 23 16.39 11.11 -0.86
C LEU A 23 17.08 11.63 0.39
N ILE A 24 16.38 11.62 1.51
CA ILE A 24 16.97 11.70 2.84
C ILE A 24 16.76 10.32 3.47
N TYR A 25 17.82 9.62 3.79
CA TYR A 25 17.76 8.37 4.53
C TYR A 25 18.16 8.62 5.98
N GLU A 26 17.24 8.36 6.90
CA GLU A 26 17.53 8.40 8.32
C GLU A 26 17.63 6.96 8.85
N ASP A 27 18.78 6.62 9.40
CA ASP A 27 19.04 5.31 10.00
C ASP A 27 18.32 5.12 11.35
N PRO A 28 18.30 3.90 11.93
CA PRO A 28 17.69 3.64 13.24
C PRO A 28 18.23 4.52 14.38
N GLU A 29 19.49 4.95 14.29
CA GLU A 29 20.18 5.79 15.26
C GLU A 29 19.82 7.28 15.12
N GLY A 30 19.11 7.66 14.05
CA GLY A 30 18.68 9.04 13.78
C GLY A 30 19.68 9.84 12.95
N THR A 31 20.70 9.20 12.37
CA THR A 31 21.64 9.87 11.47
C THR A 31 21.04 9.97 10.08
N ALA A 32 20.95 11.20 9.54
CA ALA A 32 20.37 11.46 8.24
C ALA A 32 21.47 11.63 7.17
N THR A 33 21.42 10.81 6.13
CA THR A 33 22.25 10.91 4.93
C THR A 33 21.39 11.43 3.77
N ARG A 34 21.94 12.31 2.96
CA ARG A 34 21.25 12.92 1.83
C ARG A 34 21.84 12.42 0.52
N TYR A 35 20.97 12.13 -0.44
CA TYR A 35 21.34 11.70 -1.79
C TYR A 35 20.66 12.59 -2.82
N THR A 36 21.44 13.06 -3.78
CA THR A 36 20.96 13.79 -4.95
C THR A 36 20.51 12.84 -6.05
N PHE A 37 19.75 13.35 -7.04
CA PHE A 37 19.43 12.55 -8.22
C PHE A 37 20.68 12.18 -9.02
N ASP A 38 21.69 13.05 -9.06
CA ASP A 38 22.97 12.76 -9.70
C ASP A 38 23.66 11.54 -9.05
N GLU A 39 23.69 11.49 -7.72
CA GLU A 39 24.27 10.37 -6.97
C GLU A 39 23.45 9.09 -7.16
N LEU A 40 22.11 9.15 -7.06
CA LEU A 40 21.24 7.99 -7.28
C LEU A 40 21.38 7.45 -8.70
N LYS A 41 21.48 8.35 -9.71
CA LYS A 41 21.76 7.93 -11.09
C LYS A 41 23.10 7.20 -11.17
N ALA A 42 24.16 7.77 -10.67
CA ALA A 42 25.49 7.13 -10.71
C ALA A 42 25.53 5.77 -10.02
N LEU A 43 24.89 5.65 -8.85
CA LEU A 43 24.81 4.41 -8.09
C LEU A 43 23.96 3.35 -8.80
N SER A 44 22.79 3.72 -9.29
CA SER A 44 21.89 2.79 -10.00
C SER A 44 22.41 2.36 -11.37
N ASP A 45 23.15 3.23 -12.07
CA ASP A 45 23.84 2.89 -13.32
C ASP A 45 24.90 1.79 -13.07
N ARG A 46 25.72 1.97 -12.03
CA ARG A 46 26.70 0.95 -11.62
C ARG A 46 26.03 -0.36 -11.20
N PHE A 47 24.95 -0.29 -10.45
CA PHE A 47 24.27 -1.50 -10.01
C PHE A 47 23.55 -2.21 -11.16
N ALA A 48 23.01 -1.51 -12.16
CA ALA A 48 22.51 -2.10 -13.39
C ALA A 48 23.62 -2.87 -14.12
N ASN A 49 24.81 -2.30 -14.25
CA ASN A 49 25.98 -2.99 -14.80
C ASN A 49 26.39 -4.21 -13.96
N ALA A 50 26.33 -4.14 -12.61
CA ALA A 50 26.61 -5.28 -11.74
C ALA A 50 25.62 -6.42 -11.93
N LEU A 51 24.32 -6.12 -12.08
CA LEU A 51 23.30 -7.12 -12.38
C LEU A 51 23.54 -7.82 -13.72
N LEU A 52 23.90 -7.05 -14.79
CA LEU A 52 24.26 -7.63 -16.08
C LEU A 52 25.51 -8.50 -15.99
N ALA A 53 26.55 -8.05 -15.30
CA ALA A 53 27.77 -8.83 -15.06
C ALA A 53 27.50 -10.11 -14.26
N ALA A 54 26.48 -10.11 -13.41
CA ALA A 54 25.99 -11.29 -12.68
C ALA A 54 25.12 -12.22 -13.56
N GLY A 55 24.93 -11.89 -14.85
CA GLY A 55 24.19 -12.71 -15.81
C GLY A 55 22.67 -12.48 -15.81
N ALA A 56 22.18 -11.42 -15.15
CA ALA A 56 20.79 -11.01 -15.29
C ALA A 56 20.56 -10.35 -16.66
N GLN A 57 19.37 -10.51 -17.22
CA GLN A 57 19.01 -10.02 -18.55
C GLN A 57 17.71 -9.21 -18.51
N ARG A 58 17.44 -8.48 -19.60
CA ARG A 58 16.13 -7.82 -19.78
C ARG A 58 14.98 -8.82 -19.59
N GLY A 59 13.96 -8.43 -18.83
CA GLY A 59 12.81 -9.25 -18.50
C GLY A 59 13.02 -10.20 -17.31
N ASP A 60 14.25 -10.34 -16.78
CA ASP A 60 14.49 -11.11 -15.57
C ASP A 60 13.89 -10.42 -14.33
N ARG A 61 13.45 -11.23 -13.35
CA ARG A 61 12.85 -10.75 -12.11
C ARG A 61 13.93 -10.60 -11.05
N ILE A 62 13.93 -9.44 -10.42
CA ILE A 62 14.89 -9.03 -9.40
C ILE A 62 14.16 -8.86 -8.08
N GLY A 63 14.36 -9.78 -7.15
CA GLY A 63 13.82 -9.70 -5.81
C GLY A 63 14.47 -8.56 -5.02
N ILE A 64 13.68 -7.76 -4.32
CA ILE A 64 14.15 -6.67 -3.45
C ILE A 64 13.53 -6.90 -2.08
N PHE A 65 14.30 -7.52 -1.19
CA PHE A 65 13.87 -7.90 0.16
C PHE A 65 14.56 -7.02 1.20
N LEU A 66 14.20 -5.75 1.17
CA LEU A 66 14.72 -4.69 2.03
C LEU A 66 13.58 -3.76 2.43
N SER A 67 13.73 -3.09 3.57
CA SER A 67 12.87 -1.97 3.94
C SER A 67 13.27 -0.69 3.17
N GLN A 68 12.61 0.44 3.48
CA GLN A 68 12.97 1.75 2.96
C GLN A 68 14.44 2.06 3.24
N SER A 69 15.24 2.16 2.19
CA SER A 69 16.66 2.48 2.25
C SER A 69 17.19 3.00 0.91
N VAL A 70 18.41 3.49 0.89
CA VAL A 70 19.06 3.91 -0.36
C VAL A 70 19.30 2.71 -1.28
N GLU A 71 19.62 1.55 -0.73
CA GLU A 71 19.86 0.32 -1.48
C GLU A 71 18.57 -0.17 -2.17
N THR A 72 17.42 -0.08 -1.48
CA THR A 72 16.11 -0.34 -2.08
C THR A 72 15.86 0.57 -3.27
N ALA A 73 16.12 1.85 -3.10
CA ALA A 73 16.00 2.86 -4.16
C ALA A 73 16.89 2.55 -5.36
N ILE A 74 18.17 2.26 -5.12
CA ILE A 74 19.15 1.89 -6.17
C ILE A 74 18.70 0.63 -6.91
N ALA A 75 18.25 -0.40 -6.18
CA ALA A 75 17.82 -1.66 -6.76
C ALA A 75 16.62 -1.50 -7.70
N HIS A 76 15.60 -0.74 -7.30
CA HIS A 76 14.46 -0.41 -8.15
C HIS A 76 14.88 0.36 -9.40
N LEU A 77 15.66 1.43 -9.25
CA LEU A 77 16.14 2.22 -10.38
C LEU A 77 16.96 1.40 -11.37
N ALA A 78 17.88 0.57 -10.86
CA ALA A 78 18.72 -0.31 -11.69
C ALA A 78 17.87 -1.32 -12.47
N ALA A 79 16.91 -1.98 -11.81
CA ALA A 79 16.02 -2.93 -12.45
C ALA A 79 15.20 -2.27 -13.57
N TYR A 80 14.59 -1.12 -13.32
CA TYR A 80 13.81 -0.40 -14.35
C TYR A 80 14.66 0.07 -15.52
N LYS A 81 15.85 0.65 -15.27
CA LYS A 81 16.77 1.09 -16.33
C LYS A 81 17.24 -0.05 -17.21
N ALA A 82 17.47 -1.20 -16.61
CA ALA A 82 17.91 -2.42 -17.32
C ALA A 82 16.77 -3.19 -18.01
N GLY A 83 15.52 -2.69 -17.92
CA GLY A 83 14.36 -3.39 -18.46
C GLY A 83 14.09 -4.73 -17.76
N MET A 84 14.50 -4.86 -16.51
CA MET A 84 14.22 -5.99 -15.63
C MET A 84 12.95 -5.72 -14.82
N VAL A 85 12.41 -6.75 -14.19
CA VAL A 85 11.15 -6.67 -13.43
C VAL A 85 11.45 -6.69 -11.93
N ALA A 86 11.17 -5.60 -11.23
CA ALA A 86 11.32 -5.54 -9.78
C ALA A 86 10.26 -6.40 -9.09
N VAL A 87 10.67 -7.16 -8.08
CA VAL A 87 9.79 -7.95 -7.21
C VAL A 87 10.04 -7.52 -5.77
N PRO A 88 9.38 -6.43 -5.32
CA PRO A 88 9.57 -5.96 -3.96
C PRO A 88 8.93 -6.91 -2.96
N LEU A 89 9.66 -7.21 -1.88
CA LEU A 89 9.29 -8.14 -0.83
C LEU A 89 9.33 -7.43 0.53
N PHE A 90 8.24 -7.54 1.27
CA PHE A 90 8.13 -6.91 2.58
C PHE A 90 9.14 -7.48 3.57
N ALA A 91 9.94 -6.61 4.18
CA ALA A 91 11.08 -6.98 5.03
C ALA A 91 10.72 -7.90 6.22
N LEU A 92 9.44 -7.94 6.63
CA LEU A 92 8.96 -8.80 7.71
C LEU A 92 8.42 -10.17 7.23
N PHE A 93 8.49 -10.50 5.93
CA PHE A 93 8.07 -11.81 5.46
C PHE A 93 8.90 -12.93 6.09
N GLY A 94 8.19 -14.02 6.47
CA GLY A 94 8.79 -15.29 6.88
C GLY A 94 9.23 -16.10 5.66
N VAL A 95 9.90 -17.22 5.94
CA VAL A 95 10.55 -18.10 4.95
C VAL A 95 9.56 -18.57 3.86
N ASP A 96 8.38 -19.11 4.25
CA ASP A 96 7.38 -19.60 3.30
C ASP A 96 6.86 -18.51 2.35
N ALA A 97 6.72 -17.29 2.89
CA ALA A 97 6.25 -16.16 2.10
C ALA A 97 7.27 -15.70 1.06
N ILE A 98 8.55 -15.81 1.38
CA ILE A 98 9.67 -15.49 0.49
C ILE A 98 9.81 -16.59 -0.56
N GLU A 99 9.80 -17.86 -0.14
CA GLU A 99 9.87 -19.02 -1.04
C GLU A 99 8.82 -18.93 -2.13
N HIS A 100 7.54 -18.74 -1.73
CA HIS A 100 6.45 -18.65 -2.68
C HIS A 100 6.69 -17.54 -3.72
N ARG A 101 7.05 -16.33 -3.29
CA ARG A 101 7.17 -15.17 -4.18
C ARG A 101 8.38 -15.24 -5.11
N LEU A 102 9.52 -15.64 -4.58
CA LEU A 102 10.73 -15.81 -5.39
C LEU A 102 10.60 -16.99 -6.36
N GLY A 103 9.98 -18.10 -5.91
CA GLY A 103 9.75 -19.28 -6.73
C GLY A 103 8.73 -19.01 -7.84
N ASP A 104 7.57 -18.44 -7.50
CA ASP A 104 6.50 -18.12 -8.45
C ASP A 104 6.94 -17.09 -9.50
N SER A 105 7.64 -16.02 -9.08
CA SER A 105 8.19 -15.04 -10.01
C SER A 105 9.37 -15.59 -10.83
N GLY A 106 10.03 -16.66 -10.38
CA GLY A 106 11.27 -17.15 -10.98
C GLY A 106 12.38 -16.11 -10.88
N ALA A 107 12.52 -15.43 -9.75
CA ALA A 107 13.54 -14.40 -9.54
C ALA A 107 14.95 -14.96 -9.71
N VAL A 108 15.81 -14.24 -10.47
CA VAL A 108 17.17 -14.68 -10.77
C VAL A 108 18.22 -14.04 -9.84
N ALA A 109 17.88 -12.90 -9.27
CA ALA A 109 18.71 -12.21 -8.29
C ALA A 109 17.85 -11.70 -7.14
N LEU A 110 18.47 -11.55 -5.96
CA LEU A 110 17.85 -10.98 -4.76
C LEU A 110 18.80 -9.96 -4.15
N ILE A 111 18.26 -8.81 -3.76
CA ILE A 111 18.96 -7.81 -2.96
C ILE A 111 18.35 -7.87 -1.56
N THR A 112 19.18 -8.03 -0.53
CA THR A 112 18.71 -8.21 0.84
C THR A 112 19.79 -7.83 1.87
N ASP A 113 19.43 -7.89 3.15
CA ASP A 113 20.34 -7.82 4.29
C ASP A 113 20.78 -9.22 4.79
N HIS A 114 21.61 -9.26 5.81
CA HIS A 114 22.08 -10.52 6.42
C HIS A 114 20.91 -11.39 6.93
N GLY A 115 19.88 -10.78 7.51
CA GLY A 115 18.69 -11.51 7.98
C GLY A 115 17.92 -12.16 6.83
N GLY A 116 17.86 -11.48 5.68
CA GLY A 116 17.28 -12.06 4.47
C GLY A 116 18.12 -13.15 3.85
N VAL A 117 19.45 -13.04 3.88
CA VAL A 117 20.36 -14.12 3.46
C VAL A 117 20.09 -15.40 4.25
N GLN A 118 20.03 -15.31 5.59
CA GLN A 118 19.74 -16.46 6.45
C GLN A 118 18.43 -17.15 6.07
N LYS A 119 17.35 -16.39 5.86
CA LYS A 119 16.05 -16.94 5.45
C LYS A 119 16.10 -17.63 4.08
N VAL A 120 16.84 -17.04 3.12
CA VAL A 120 16.96 -17.60 1.77
C VAL A 120 17.82 -18.85 1.76
N ASP A 121 18.84 -18.94 2.59
CA ASP A 121 19.68 -20.14 2.70
C ASP A 121 18.88 -21.38 3.13
N GLU A 122 17.86 -21.20 3.99
CA GLU A 122 16.96 -22.29 4.41
C GLU A 122 16.14 -22.87 3.23
N ILE A 123 15.81 -22.05 2.23
CA ILE A 123 14.94 -22.41 1.09
C ILE A 123 15.68 -22.45 -0.25
N ARG A 124 17.00 -22.29 -0.24
CA ARG A 124 17.82 -22.18 -1.45
C ARG A 124 17.56 -23.30 -2.46
N ALA A 125 17.39 -24.52 -1.98
CA ALA A 125 17.12 -25.69 -2.81
C ALA A 125 15.78 -25.62 -3.54
N ALA A 126 14.79 -24.90 -3.01
CA ALA A 126 13.48 -24.68 -3.63
C ALA A 126 13.47 -23.52 -4.65
N LEU A 127 14.58 -22.78 -4.77
CA LEU A 127 14.72 -21.60 -5.63
C LEU A 127 15.75 -21.80 -6.75
N PRO A 128 15.52 -22.73 -7.71
CA PRO A 128 16.52 -23.07 -8.73
C PRO A 128 16.83 -21.91 -9.69
N SER A 129 15.93 -20.94 -9.85
CA SER A 129 16.17 -19.75 -10.67
C SER A 129 17.06 -18.71 -10.00
N LEU A 130 17.13 -18.71 -8.67
CA LEU A 130 17.86 -17.70 -7.89
C LEU A 130 19.37 -17.99 -7.94
N ARG A 131 20.08 -17.29 -8.82
CA ARG A 131 21.51 -17.46 -9.07
C ARG A 131 22.39 -16.55 -8.22
N ASN A 132 21.91 -15.34 -7.91
CA ASN A 132 22.68 -14.32 -7.23
C ASN A 132 21.92 -13.75 -6.03
N VAL A 133 22.59 -13.58 -4.92
CA VAL A 133 22.10 -12.83 -3.76
C VAL A 133 23.11 -11.72 -3.46
N PHE A 134 22.63 -10.47 -3.39
CA PHE A 134 23.43 -9.32 -3.01
C PHE A 134 23.03 -8.88 -1.60
N SER A 135 23.96 -8.91 -0.67
CA SER A 135 23.76 -8.45 0.71
C SER A 135 24.32 -7.05 0.89
N VAL A 136 23.53 -6.18 1.53
CA VAL A 136 23.86 -4.75 1.71
C VAL A 136 24.79 -4.51 2.92
N ASP A 137 24.89 -5.47 3.83
CA ASP A 137 25.63 -5.40 5.09
C ASP A 137 26.86 -6.33 5.13
N ILE A 138 27.25 -6.92 4.00
CA ILE A 138 28.51 -7.63 3.83
C ILE A 138 29.54 -6.68 3.21
N ASP A 139 30.63 -6.43 3.93
CA ASP A 139 31.65 -5.45 3.51
C ASP A 139 32.59 -5.94 2.40
N ARG A 140 32.81 -7.26 2.28
CA ARG A 140 33.77 -7.83 1.33
C ARG A 140 33.25 -9.14 0.75
N ASP A 141 33.32 -9.26 -0.57
CA ASP A 141 33.33 -10.55 -1.23
C ASP A 141 34.67 -11.23 -0.96
N ASN A 142 34.67 -12.55 -0.83
CA ASN A 142 35.89 -13.36 -0.77
C ASN A 142 36.64 -13.34 -2.12
N GLY A 143 36.27 -12.45 -3.04
CA GLY A 143 36.83 -12.34 -4.38
C GLY A 143 36.38 -13.45 -5.34
N ASP A 144 35.48 -14.32 -4.90
CA ASP A 144 34.88 -15.36 -5.75
C ASP A 144 33.69 -14.82 -6.53
N PRO A 145 33.80 -14.67 -7.88
CA PRO A 145 32.70 -14.23 -8.71
C PRO A 145 31.53 -15.24 -8.75
N HIS A 146 31.72 -16.43 -8.22
CA HIS A 146 30.72 -17.49 -8.10
C HIS A 146 30.20 -17.66 -6.68
N ALA A 147 30.57 -16.76 -5.75
CA ALA A 147 30.06 -16.80 -4.38
C ALA A 147 28.52 -16.76 -4.39
N PRO A 148 27.85 -17.63 -3.61
CA PRO A 148 26.39 -17.68 -3.56
C PRO A 148 25.78 -16.40 -2.98
N VAL A 149 26.56 -15.62 -2.22
CA VAL A 149 26.20 -14.30 -1.68
C VAL A 149 27.33 -13.33 -1.96
N ARG A 150 26.98 -12.14 -2.49
CA ARG A 150 27.91 -11.07 -2.87
C ARG A 150 27.65 -9.82 -2.05
N SER A 151 28.67 -8.99 -1.86
CA SER A 151 28.49 -7.67 -1.31
C SER A 151 27.84 -6.73 -2.34
N PHE A 152 26.68 -6.15 -1.98
CA PHE A 152 25.99 -5.16 -2.82
C PHE A 152 26.91 -3.98 -3.15
N TRP A 153 27.51 -3.38 -2.13
CA TRP A 153 28.35 -2.20 -2.28
C TRP A 153 29.66 -2.48 -3.00
N HIS A 154 30.25 -3.67 -2.81
CA HIS A 154 31.45 -4.06 -3.56
C HIS A 154 31.14 -4.29 -5.04
N ALA A 155 30.05 -5.02 -5.35
CA ALA A 155 29.61 -5.26 -6.73
C ALA A 155 29.34 -3.94 -7.46
N LEU A 156 28.63 -3.01 -6.80
CA LEU A 156 28.33 -1.69 -7.34
C LEU A 156 29.61 -0.87 -7.58
N LYS A 157 30.53 -0.82 -6.61
CA LYS A 157 31.79 -0.03 -6.74
C LYS A 157 32.71 -0.58 -7.82
N SER A 158 32.71 -1.90 -8.03
CA SER A 158 33.55 -2.56 -9.03
C SER A 158 32.98 -2.50 -10.45
N ALA A 159 31.70 -2.20 -10.59
CA ALA A 159 31.03 -2.14 -11.89
C ALA A 159 31.40 -0.83 -12.64
N PRO A 160 31.37 -0.85 -13.98
CA PRO A 160 31.59 0.36 -14.79
C PRO A 160 30.63 1.49 -14.42
N ALA A 161 31.14 2.73 -14.47
CA ALA A 161 30.32 3.92 -14.33
C ALA A 161 29.53 4.17 -15.63
N GLY A 162 28.31 4.70 -15.46
CA GLY A 162 27.41 4.99 -16.59
C GLY A 162 26.72 3.76 -17.15
N PHE A 163 25.47 3.93 -17.48
CA PHE A 163 24.61 2.91 -18.06
C PHE A 163 23.69 3.55 -19.08
N THR A 164 23.50 2.88 -20.22
CA THR A 164 22.49 3.31 -21.20
C THR A 164 21.18 2.59 -20.89
N PRO A 165 20.16 3.29 -20.40
CA PRO A 165 18.89 2.68 -20.09
C PRO A 165 18.28 1.99 -21.31
N VAL A 166 17.64 0.85 -21.06
CA VAL A 166 16.90 0.12 -22.10
C VAL A 166 15.72 0.96 -22.55
N ASP A 167 15.55 1.09 -23.84
CA ASP A 167 14.37 1.72 -24.43
C ASP A 167 13.17 0.77 -24.29
N THR A 168 12.40 0.91 -23.22
CA THR A 168 11.26 0.05 -22.90
C THR A 168 9.97 0.57 -23.52
N GLY A 169 9.10 -0.36 -23.95
CA GLY A 169 7.71 -0.03 -24.23
C GLY A 169 6.95 0.32 -22.96
N ALA A 170 5.89 1.09 -23.09
CA ALA A 170 5.04 1.45 -21.95
C ALA A 170 4.38 0.22 -21.28
N ASP A 171 4.10 -0.81 -22.06
CA ASP A 171 3.52 -2.09 -21.60
C ASP A 171 4.57 -3.15 -21.26
N ASP A 172 5.86 -2.86 -21.43
CA ASP A 172 6.89 -3.81 -20.99
C ASP A 172 6.78 -4.02 -19.47
N PRO A 173 6.92 -5.26 -18.98
CA PRO A 173 6.93 -5.58 -17.55
C PRO A 173 7.94 -4.74 -16.76
N ALA A 174 7.50 -4.16 -15.65
CA ALA A 174 8.33 -3.32 -14.78
C ALA A 174 8.37 -3.80 -13.32
N VAL A 175 7.22 -4.22 -12.79
CA VAL A 175 7.13 -4.63 -11.38
C VAL A 175 6.05 -5.69 -11.17
N ILE A 176 6.32 -6.63 -10.27
CA ILE A 176 5.34 -7.61 -9.77
C ILE A 176 5.14 -7.34 -8.28
N ILE A 177 3.92 -6.97 -7.89
CA ILE A 177 3.55 -6.80 -6.48
C ILE A 177 2.60 -7.92 -6.07
N TYR A 178 3.01 -8.71 -5.07
CA TYR A 178 2.19 -9.82 -4.59
C TYR A 178 1.10 -9.34 -3.65
N THR A 179 -0.14 -9.65 -4.00
CA THR A 179 -1.32 -9.35 -3.17
C THR A 179 -1.64 -10.53 -2.27
N SER A 180 -2.09 -10.26 -1.05
CA SER A 180 -2.73 -11.26 -0.20
C SER A 180 -4.14 -11.50 -0.74
N GLY A 181 -4.32 -12.54 -1.57
CA GLY A 181 -5.66 -12.95 -1.99
C GLY A 181 -6.51 -13.38 -0.78
N THR A 182 -7.80 -13.07 -0.80
CA THR A 182 -8.75 -13.53 0.23
C THR A 182 -8.94 -15.05 0.23
N THR A 183 -8.60 -15.69 -0.91
CA THR A 183 -8.70 -17.14 -1.09
C THR A 183 -7.45 -17.67 -1.80
N GLY A 184 -6.60 -18.40 -1.08
CA GLY A 184 -5.45 -19.10 -1.64
C GLY A 184 -4.11 -18.38 -1.51
N LYS A 185 -3.11 -18.83 -2.28
CA LYS A 185 -1.76 -18.27 -2.28
C LYS A 185 -1.75 -16.84 -2.86
N PRO A 186 -0.85 -15.96 -2.38
CA PRO A 186 -0.67 -14.63 -2.95
C PRO A 186 -0.40 -14.67 -4.45
N LYS A 187 -1.03 -13.75 -5.20
CA LYS A 187 -0.89 -13.62 -6.65
C LYS A 187 -0.02 -12.41 -6.97
N GLY A 188 0.89 -12.56 -7.92
CA GLY A 188 1.74 -11.47 -8.40
C GLY A 188 0.99 -10.58 -9.40
N ALA A 189 0.60 -9.37 -9.03
CA ALA A 189 0.06 -8.39 -9.95
C ALA A 189 1.20 -7.77 -10.77
N LEU A 190 1.21 -8.04 -12.08
CA LEU A 190 2.22 -7.54 -13.01
C LEU A 190 1.83 -6.18 -13.55
N HIS A 191 2.72 -5.21 -13.43
CA HIS A 191 2.54 -3.88 -13.99
C HIS A 191 3.59 -3.58 -15.06
N GLY A 192 3.14 -2.92 -16.12
CA GLY A 192 4.02 -2.32 -17.13
C GLY A 192 4.55 -0.96 -16.68
N HIS A 193 5.56 -0.45 -17.39
CA HIS A 193 6.12 0.88 -17.10
C HIS A 193 5.07 2.00 -17.11
N ARG A 194 4.00 1.89 -17.95
CA ARG A 194 2.90 2.87 -18.03
C ARG A 194 2.11 3.09 -16.75
N VAL A 195 2.25 2.16 -15.78
CA VAL A 195 1.52 2.27 -14.50
C VAL A 195 1.81 3.60 -13.81
N LEU A 196 3.07 4.07 -13.85
CA LEU A 196 3.43 5.32 -13.17
C LEU A 196 2.70 6.54 -13.75
N PRO A 197 2.79 6.89 -15.04
CA PRO A 197 2.03 8.02 -15.58
C PRO A 197 0.51 7.83 -15.45
N GLY A 198 -0.01 6.59 -15.48
CA GLY A 198 -1.42 6.32 -15.21
C GLY A 198 -1.83 6.61 -13.78
N HIS A 199 -0.92 6.46 -12.83
CA HIS A 199 -1.16 6.63 -11.40
C HIS A 199 -1.00 8.07 -10.90
N LEU A 200 -0.24 8.92 -11.60
CA LEU A 200 0.05 10.29 -11.17
C LEU A 200 -1.20 11.09 -10.80
N PRO A 201 -2.30 11.12 -11.59
CA PRO A 201 -3.49 11.88 -11.24
C PRO A 201 -4.09 11.48 -9.88
N GLY A 202 -3.98 10.19 -9.49
CA GLY A 202 -4.43 9.71 -8.18
C GLY A 202 -3.65 10.31 -7.03
N VAL A 203 -2.32 10.37 -7.15
CA VAL A 203 -1.45 11.00 -6.16
C VAL A 203 -1.61 12.51 -6.15
N GLU A 204 -1.66 13.14 -7.31
CA GLU A 204 -1.85 14.59 -7.46
C GLU A 204 -3.14 15.05 -6.78
N MET A 205 -4.23 14.30 -6.97
CA MET A 205 -5.52 14.59 -6.36
C MET A 205 -5.52 14.32 -4.85
N SER A 206 -5.05 13.16 -4.40
CA SER A 206 -5.05 12.78 -2.98
C SER A 206 -4.12 13.68 -2.14
N GLN A 207 -3.06 14.21 -2.74
CA GLN A 207 -2.10 15.12 -2.13
C GLN A 207 -2.36 16.61 -2.48
N GLN A 208 -3.63 16.97 -2.70
CA GLN A 208 -4.11 18.35 -2.87
C GLN A 208 -3.40 19.14 -3.97
N GLY A 209 -3.25 18.55 -5.16
CA GLY A 209 -2.59 19.20 -6.30
C GLY A 209 -1.08 19.05 -6.26
N PHE A 210 -0.58 17.92 -5.73
CA PHE A 210 0.83 17.59 -5.78
C PHE A 210 1.40 17.76 -7.20
N PRO A 211 2.61 18.31 -7.38
CA PRO A 211 3.63 18.65 -6.39
C PRO A 211 3.55 20.09 -5.83
N ALA A 212 2.44 20.80 -6.00
CA ALA A 212 2.32 22.16 -5.52
C ALA A 212 2.63 22.22 -4.00
N HIS A 213 3.55 23.11 -3.64
CA HIS A 213 4.00 23.30 -2.25
C HIS A 213 4.68 22.08 -1.58
N ALA A 214 5.01 21.04 -2.34
CA ALA A 214 5.74 19.89 -1.82
C ALA A 214 7.23 20.18 -1.69
N THR A 215 7.76 20.07 -0.48
CA THR A 215 9.19 20.25 -0.19
C THR A 215 9.87 18.94 0.22
N LEU A 216 9.14 18.07 0.90
CA LEU A 216 9.57 16.75 1.33
C LEU A 216 8.33 15.90 1.61
N ILE A 217 8.34 14.68 1.13
CA ILE A 217 7.28 13.70 1.40
C ILE A 217 7.80 12.53 2.20
N TRP A 218 6.94 11.97 3.05
CA TRP A 218 7.23 10.78 3.84
C TRP A 218 6.03 9.84 3.94
N THR A 219 6.30 8.56 4.22
CA THR A 219 5.30 7.56 4.62
C THR A 219 5.94 6.51 5.51
N PRO A 220 5.23 5.98 6.52
CA PRO A 220 5.67 4.77 7.23
C PRO A 220 5.40 3.49 6.45
N ALA A 221 4.65 3.55 5.34
CA ALA A 221 4.35 2.38 4.51
C ALA A 221 5.61 1.88 3.81
N ASP A 222 5.86 0.58 3.88
CA ASP A 222 7.01 -0.06 3.23
C ASP A 222 6.91 0.06 1.70
N TRP A 223 8.05 0.26 1.03
CA TRP A 223 8.12 0.36 -0.43
C TRP A 223 7.94 -0.99 -1.15
N ALA A 224 7.78 -2.08 -0.42
CA ALA A 224 7.33 -3.36 -0.98
C ALA A 224 5.83 -3.39 -1.31
N TRP A 225 5.06 -2.43 -0.83
CA TRP A 225 3.65 -2.30 -1.10
C TRP A 225 3.36 -1.19 -2.10
N ILE A 226 2.23 -1.33 -2.82
CA ILE A 226 1.82 -0.33 -3.81
C ILE A 226 1.77 1.07 -3.19
N GLY A 227 1.25 1.21 -1.96
CA GLY A 227 1.12 2.48 -1.27
C GLY A 227 2.44 3.19 -0.99
N GLY A 228 3.47 2.47 -0.52
CA GLY A 228 4.79 3.07 -0.29
C GLY A 228 5.53 3.39 -1.58
N LEU A 229 5.44 2.50 -2.57
CA LEU A 229 6.19 2.62 -3.82
C LEU A 229 5.53 3.58 -4.81
N PHE A 230 4.22 3.40 -5.09
CA PHE A 230 3.51 4.15 -6.13
C PHE A 230 2.66 5.31 -5.61
N ASP A 231 2.34 5.38 -4.30
CA ASP A 231 1.66 6.55 -3.77
C ASP A 231 2.65 7.59 -3.20
N VAL A 232 3.94 7.19 -2.98
CA VAL A 232 4.95 8.08 -2.41
C VAL A 232 6.24 8.13 -3.22
N LEU A 233 7.02 7.05 -3.29
CA LEU A 233 8.39 7.08 -3.79
C LEU A 233 8.46 7.53 -5.25
N LEU A 234 7.87 6.76 -6.16
CA LEU A 234 8.02 6.99 -7.60
C LEU A 234 7.30 8.26 -8.10
N PRO A 235 6.06 8.58 -7.65
CA PRO A 235 5.41 9.83 -8.05
C PRO A 235 6.17 11.08 -7.56
N SER A 236 6.72 11.03 -6.34
CA SER A 236 7.51 12.15 -5.83
C SER A 236 8.74 12.41 -6.68
N TRP A 237 9.46 11.36 -7.02
CA TRP A 237 10.61 11.48 -7.91
C TRP A 237 10.24 11.81 -9.34
N HIS A 238 9.08 11.38 -9.85
CA HIS A 238 8.57 11.88 -11.13
C HIS A 238 8.51 13.41 -11.15
N HIS A 239 8.05 14.01 -10.07
CA HIS A 239 7.96 15.46 -9.93
C HIS A 239 9.24 16.13 -9.38
N GLY A 240 10.30 15.37 -9.14
CA GLY A 240 11.56 15.89 -8.58
C GLY A 240 11.44 16.37 -7.13
N VAL A 241 10.49 15.82 -6.37
CA VAL A 241 10.29 16.08 -4.95
C VAL A 241 11.06 15.06 -4.13
N PRO A 242 11.89 15.48 -3.15
CA PRO A 242 12.65 14.55 -2.32
C PRO A 242 11.75 13.73 -1.39
N VAL A 243 12.19 12.50 -1.11
CA VAL A 243 11.51 11.56 -0.22
C VAL A 243 12.35 11.34 1.04
N LEU A 244 11.70 11.28 2.20
CA LEU A 244 12.31 10.85 3.45
C LEU A 244 12.09 9.33 3.60
N ALA A 245 13.16 8.59 3.77
CA ALA A 245 13.16 7.16 4.05
C ALA A 245 13.55 6.92 5.51
N ARG A 246 12.69 6.24 6.26
CA ARG A 246 12.94 5.84 7.63
C ARG A 246 12.24 4.53 7.92
N ARG A 247 12.99 3.52 8.31
CA ARG A 247 12.42 2.25 8.79
C ARG A 247 11.98 2.38 10.24
N PHE A 248 10.73 2.02 10.51
CA PHE A 248 10.23 1.74 11.86
C PHE A 248 10.20 0.21 12.07
N ALA A 249 10.94 -0.30 13.05
CA ALA A 249 10.84 -1.72 13.43
C ALA A 249 9.42 -2.06 13.94
N LYS A 250 8.84 -1.13 14.69
CA LYS A 250 7.43 -1.07 15.06
C LYS A 250 7.01 0.39 14.95
N PHE A 251 5.88 0.67 14.32
CA PHE A 251 5.42 2.04 14.19
C PHE A 251 5.13 2.65 15.58
N ASP A 252 5.62 3.85 15.78
CA ASP A 252 5.44 4.65 16.99
C ASP A 252 4.92 6.03 16.62
N GLY A 253 3.79 6.42 17.20
CA GLY A 253 3.13 7.70 16.88
C GLY A 253 3.93 8.92 17.31
N GLU A 254 4.60 8.89 18.48
CA GLU A 254 5.44 10.01 18.94
C GLU A 254 6.67 10.18 18.04
N ALA A 255 7.35 9.06 17.72
CA ALA A 255 8.47 9.07 16.82
C ALA A 255 8.09 9.55 15.40
N ALA A 256 6.86 9.26 14.93
CA ALA A 256 6.35 9.77 13.67
C ALA A 256 6.15 11.28 13.69
N PHE A 257 5.56 11.83 14.76
CA PHE A 257 5.44 13.29 14.94
C PHE A 257 6.80 13.97 14.99
N ASP A 258 7.74 13.41 15.76
CA ASP A 258 9.10 13.92 15.88
C ASP A 258 9.83 13.94 14.55
N LEU A 259 9.77 12.83 13.80
CA LEU A 259 10.37 12.72 12.47
C LEU A 259 9.83 13.78 11.51
N MET A 260 8.50 13.91 11.43
CA MET A 260 7.87 14.89 10.55
C MET A 260 8.23 16.33 10.92
N ALA A 261 8.32 16.64 12.21
CA ALA A 261 8.70 17.97 12.69
C ALA A 261 10.16 18.28 12.42
N ARG A 262 11.09 17.37 12.76
CA ARG A 262 12.54 17.55 12.56
C ARG A 262 12.92 17.74 11.10
N HIS A 263 12.28 17.03 10.19
CA HIS A 263 12.56 17.12 8.76
C HIS A 263 11.65 18.12 8.02
N ALA A 264 10.74 18.78 8.71
CA ALA A 264 9.77 19.71 8.11
C ALA A 264 9.00 19.05 6.94
N VAL A 265 8.50 17.82 7.14
CA VAL A 265 7.74 17.06 6.15
C VAL A 265 6.49 17.85 5.76
N SER A 266 6.34 18.10 4.46
CA SER A 266 5.20 18.86 3.93
C SER A 266 4.04 17.99 3.47
N HIS A 267 4.31 16.78 2.99
CA HIS A 267 3.33 15.85 2.47
C HIS A 267 3.55 14.47 3.07
N THR A 268 2.46 13.73 3.31
CA THR A 268 2.59 12.36 3.83
C THR A 268 1.41 11.48 3.40
N PHE A 269 1.69 10.21 3.16
CA PHE A 269 0.70 9.14 3.13
C PHE A 269 0.76 8.38 4.45
N LEU A 270 -0.33 8.39 5.20
CA LEU A 270 -0.47 7.70 6.48
C LEU A 270 -1.61 6.69 6.38
N PRO A 271 -1.33 5.38 6.44
CA PRO A 271 -2.39 4.38 6.54
C PRO A 271 -3.29 4.63 7.74
N PRO A 272 -4.59 4.29 7.69
CA PRO A 272 -5.52 4.50 8.82
C PRO A 272 -5.03 3.92 10.14
N THR A 273 -4.34 2.78 10.11
CA THR A 273 -3.71 2.17 11.30
C THR A 273 -2.68 3.09 11.94
N ALA A 274 -1.82 3.73 11.13
CA ALA A 274 -0.84 4.70 11.64
C ALA A 274 -1.52 5.93 12.24
N LEU A 275 -2.55 6.45 11.58
CA LEU A 275 -3.36 7.57 12.09
C LEU A 275 -4.02 7.25 13.43
N LYS A 276 -4.57 6.03 13.58
CA LYS A 276 -5.16 5.56 14.85
C LYS A 276 -4.12 5.54 15.99
N MET A 277 -2.90 5.06 15.70
CA MET A 277 -1.81 5.07 16.69
C MET A 277 -1.35 6.48 17.03
N MET A 278 -1.22 7.37 16.04
CA MET A 278 -0.88 8.78 16.23
C MET A 278 -1.94 9.53 17.04
N ARG A 279 -3.23 9.17 16.87
CA ARG A 279 -4.31 9.75 17.66
C ARG A 279 -4.19 9.46 19.15
N GLY A 280 -3.59 8.34 19.51
CA GLY A 280 -3.31 7.97 20.91
C GLY A 280 -2.17 8.77 21.56
N VAL A 281 -1.46 9.62 20.81
CA VAL A 281 -0.36 10.42 21.34
C VAL A 281 -0.89 11.62 22.11
N GLU A 282 -0.41 11.78 23.34
CA GLU A 282 -0.77 12.91 24.19
C GLU A 282 -0.11 14.21 23.71
N ARG A 283 -0.88 15.30 23.70
CA ARG A 283 -0.43 16.65 23.35
C ARG A 283 0.34 16.73 22.04
N PRO A 284 -0.28 16.33 20.89
CA PRO A 284 0.39 16.37 19.59
C PRO A 284 0.80 17.79 19.16
N GLU A 285 0.21 18.83 19.75
CA GLU A 285 0.55 20.23 19.52
C GLU A 285 1.96 20.62 19.97
N ARG A 286 2.65 19.77 20.72
CA ARG A 286 4.06 20.01 21.11
C ARG A 286 5.04 19.95 19.93
N TRP A 287 4.64 19.33 18.81
CA TRP A 287 5.43 19.33 17.58
C TRP A 287 4.92 20.38 16.58
N SER A 288 5.83 21.21 16.10
CA SER A 288 5.54 22.16 15.02
C SER A 288 5.63 21.44 13.67
N LEU A 289 4.50 21.06 13.12
CA LEU A 289 4.43 20.36 11.82
C LEU A 289 4.38 21.36 10.66
N ALA A 290 5.07 21.03 9.57
CA ALA A 290 5.05 21.79 8.31
C ALA A 290 4.06 21.21 7.29
N LEU A 291 3.16 20.31 7.71
CA LEU A 291 2.26 19.58 6.84
C LEU A 291 1.36 20.50 6.00
N ARG A 292 1.26 20.19 4.72
CA ARG A 292 0.36 20.82 3.74
C ARG A 292 -0.69 19.84 3.25
N SER A 293 -0.34 18.55 3.20
CA SER A 293 -1.26 17.50 2.78
C SER A 293 -1.01 16.20 3.53
N VAL A 294 -2.10 15.51 3.84
CA VAL A 294 -2.10 14.14 4.34
C VAL A 294 -3.09 13.34 3.51
N ALA A 295 -2.60 12.29 2.86
CA ALA A 295 -3.44 11.31 2.19
C ALA A 295 -3.54 10.03 3.03
N SER A 296 -4.67 9.31 2.96
CA SER A 296 -4.88 8.05 3.65
C SER A 296 -5.71 7.10 2.80
N GLY A 297 -5.40 5.81 2.84
CA GLY A 297 -6.12 4.80 2.07
C GLY A 297 -5.75 3.38 2.49
N GLY A 298 -6.43 2.40 1.88
CA GLY A 298 -6.25 0.98 2.16
C GLY A 298 -7.26 0.39 3.15
N GLU A 299 -7.89 1.24 3.96
CA GLU A 299 -9.03 0.93 4.84
C GLU A 299 -9.91 2.18 4.94
N SER A 300 -11.17 2.04 5.38
CA SER A 300 -12.05 3.20 5.65
C SER A 300 -11.45 4.08 6.74
N LEU A 301 -11.45 5.38 6.52
CA LEU A 301 -10.83 6.34 7.43
C LEU A 301 -11.73 6.70 8.61
N GLY A 302 -13.02 6.87 8.37
CA GLY A 302 -14.00 7.30 9.38
C GLY A 302 -13.95 8.81 9.68
N GLU A 303 -15.11 9.35 10.07
CA GLU A 303 -15.29 10.79 10.36
C GLU A 303 -14.39 11.27 11.50
N GLU A 304 -14.22 10.43 12.52
CA GLU A 304 -13.46 10.77 13.71
C GLU A 304 -11.99 11.06 13.42
N LEU A 305 -11.34 10.23 12.57
CA LEU A 305 -9.95 10.45 12.18
C LEU A 305 -9.78 11.70 11.31
N ILE A 306 -10.74 12.00 10.43
CA ILE A 306 -10.72 13.23 9.64
C ILE A 306 -10.84 14.46 10.55
N GLY A 307 -11.76 14.41 11.51
CA GLY A 307 -11.93 15.48 12.51
C GLY A 307 -10.71 15.67 13.40
N TRP A 308 -10.08 14.58 13.82
CA TRP A 308 -8.83 14.61 14.58
C TRP A 308 -7.68 15.19 13.74
N GLY A 309 -7.56 14.82 12.48
CA GLY A 309 -6.51 15.32 11.59
C GLY A 309 -6.55 16.84 11.43
N ARG A 310 -7.75 17.43 11.30
CA ARG A 310 -7.91 18.88 11.25
C ARG A 310 -7.38 19.57 12.51
N LYS A 311 -7.56 18.95 13.68
CA LYS A 311 -7.14 19.51 14.98
C LYS A 311 -5.67 19.27 15.27
N ALA A 312 -5.19 18.05 15.09
CA ALA A 312 -3.86 17.62 15.50
C ALA A 312 -2.78 17.80 14.43
N LEU A 313 -3.14 17.63 13.15
CA LEU A 313 -2.21 17.75 12.03
C LEU A 313 -2.34 19.10 11.30
N GLY A 314 -3.39 19.86 11.56
CA GLY A 314 -3.66 21.16 10.94
C GLY A 314 -4.13 21.08 9.49
N VAL A 315 -4.45 19.89 8.98
CA VAL A 315 -4.87 19.65 7.58
C VAL A 315 -6.07 18.71 7.52
N THR A 316 -6.85 18.80 6.45
CA THR A 316 -7.88 17.81 6.15
C THR A 316 -7.21 16.59 5.53
N ILE A 317 -7.45 15.40 6.09
CA ILE A 317 -6.94 14.15 5.53
C ILE A 317 -7.79 13.81 4.31
N ASN A 318 -7.15 13.60 3.17
CA ASN A 318 -7.80 13.13 1.96
C ASN A 318 -7.82 11.60 1.94
N GLU A 319 -9.01 11.03 1.91
CA GLU A 319 -9.19 9.59 1.73
C GLU A 319 -9.06 9.23 0.27
N PHE A 320 -8.41 8.11 -0.03
CA PHE A 320 -8.36 7.56 -1.38
C PHE A 320 -8.61 6.04 -1.38
N TYR A 321 -9.00 5.54 -2.52
CA TYR A 321 -9.30 4.13 -2.74
C TYR A 321 -8.69 3.62 -4.03
N GLY A 322 -8.23 2.41 -3.94
CA GLY A 322 -7.74 1.59 -5.02
C GLY A 322 -7.25 0.25 -4.51
N GLN A 323 -6.66 -0.51 -5.37
CA GLN A 323 -6.05 -1.79 -5.04
C GLN A 323 -4.84 -2.02 -5.93
N THR A 324 -4.04 -3.03 -5.62
CA THR A 324 -2.80 -3.31 -6.37
C THR A 324 -3.06 -3.43 -7.87
N GLU A 325 -4.21 -3.95 -8.28
CA GLU A 325 -4.57 -4.19 -9.68
C GLU A 325 -4.91 -2.92 -10.48
N CYS A 326 -5.29 -1.82 -9.80
CA CYS A 326 -5.71 -0.57 -10.48
C CYS A 326 -5.23 0.71 -9.79
N ASN A 327 -4.37 0.60 -8.76
CA ASN A 327 -3.84 1.74 -8.00
C ASN A 327 -4.95 2.70 -7.48
N VAL A 328 -4.66 3.98 -7.31
CA VAL A 328 -5.62 4.96 -6.80
C VAL A 328 -6.54 5.45 -7.92
N VAL A 329 -7.82 5.11 -7.84
CA VAL A 329 -8.84 5.45 -8.84
C VAL A 329 -9.98 6.31 -8.30
N VAL A 330 -10.12 6.40 -6.97
CA VAL A 330 -11.08 7.28 -6.28
C VAL A 330 -10.35 8.05 -5.20
N SER A 331 -10.63 9.35 -5.07
CA SER A 331 -10.00 10.16 -4.02
C SER A 331 -10.89 11.32 -3.60
N SER A 332 -10.77 11.74 -2.34
CA SER A 332 -11.14 13.07 -1.91
C SER A 332 -9.99 14.05 -2.19
N CYS A 333 -10.33 15.33 -2.27
CA CYS A 333 -9.38 16.43 -2.41
C CYS A 333 -9.97 17.69 -1.81
N ALA A 334 -9.57 18.02 -0.59
CA ALA A 334 -10.12 19.16 0.13
C ALA A 334 -9.84 20.52 -0.56
N ALA A 335 -8.84 20.57 -1.46
CA ALA A 335 -8.57 21.75 -2.27
C ALA A 335 -9.57 21.94 -3.43
N LEU A 336 -10.26 20.88 -3.88
CA LEU A 336 -11.17 20.92 -5.03
C LEU A 336 -12.65 20.90 -4.62
N PHE A 337 -12.99 20.19 -3.55
CA PHE A 337 -14.36 20.07 -3.04
C PHE A 337 -14.36 19.67 -1.55
N GLU A 338 -15.43 20.03 -0.86
CA GLU A 338 -15.60 19.62 0.54
C GLU A 338 -15.77 18.10 0.62
N PRO A 339 -14.93 17.39 1.39
CA PRO A 339 -15.07 15.96 1.61
C PRO A 339 -16.41 15.62 2.27
N ARG A 340 -17.09 14.57 1.77
CA ARG A 340 -18.35 14.09 2.35
C ARG A 340 -18.08 12.91 3.28
N PHE A 341 -18.57 13.01 4.50
CA PHE A 341 -18.43 11.94 5.48
C PHE A 341 -19.03 10.62 4.98
N GLY A 342 -18.29 9.53 5.16
CA GLY A 342 -18.65 8.20 4.70
C GLY A 342 -18.54 8.00 3.18
N ALA A 343 -18.09 8.99 2.43
CA ALA A 343 -17.69 8.83 1.04
C ALA A 343 -16.17 8.93 0.93
N ILE A 344 -15.58 8.03 0.13
CA ILE A 344 -14.14 8.07 -0.18
C ILE A 344 -13.80 9.35 -0.94
N GLY A 345 -14.64 9.72 -1.89
CA GLY A 345 -14.44 10.86 -2.78
C GLY A 345 -15.09 10.65 -4.13
N ARG A 346 -14.44 11.16 -5.17
CA ARG A 346 -14.87 11.05 -6.57
C ARG A 346 -13.84 10.27 -7.38
N ALA A 347 -14.24 9.78 -8.55
CA ALA A 347 -13.32 9.20 -9.51
C ALA A 347 -12.17 10.18 -9.81
N VAL A 348 -10.95 9.66 -9.80
CA VAL A 348 -9.75 10.43 -10.16
C VAL A 348 -9.83 10.81 -11.64
N PRO A 349 -9.48 12.04 -12.04
CA PRO A 349 -9.50 12.46 -13.43
C PRO A 349 -8.72 11.52 -14.34
N GLY A 350 -9.33 11.10 -15.45
CA GLY A 350 -8.75 10.16 -16.40
C GLY A 350 -9.19 8.71 -16.21
N HIS A 351 -9.80 8.36 -15.07
CA HIS A 351 -10.33 7.02 -14.81
C HIS A 351 -11.85 7.01 -14.87
N HIS A 352 -12.41 6.01 -15.51
CA HIS A 352 -13.87 5.78 -15.50
C HIS A 352 -14.19 4.74 -14.43
N VAL A 353 -14.59 5.20 -13.26
CA VAL A 353 -15.04 4.36 -12.14
C VAL A 353 -16.55 4.34 -12.09
N ALA A 354 -17.12 3.14 -12.03
CA ALA A 354 -18.56 2.93 -11.99
C ALA A 354 -18.95 1.91 -10.92
N ILE A 355 -20.23 1.93 -10.56
CA ILE A 355 -20.84 0.86 -9.77
C ILE A 355 -21.57 -0.04 -10.76
N VAL A 356 -21.23 -1.34 -10.77
CA VAL A 356 -21.74 -2.28 -11.76
C VAL A 356 -22.47 -3.47 -11.12
N ASP A 357 -23.39 -4.05 -11.87
CA ASP A 357 -24.08 -5.29 -11.51
C ASP A 357 -23.22 -6.54 -11.81
N MET A 358 -23.81 -7.73 -11.59
CA MET A 358 -23.14 -9.01 -11.84
C MET A 358 -22.84 -9.27 -13.32
N ASP A 359 -23.53 -8.58 -14.24
CA ASP A 359 -23.36 -8.68 -15.68
C ASP A 359 -22.41 -7.61 -16.24
N GLY A 360 -21.95 -6.68 -15.40
CA GLY A 360 -21.05 -5.59 -15.78
C GLY A 360 -21.78 -4.38 -16.37
N ASN A 361 -23.09 -4.22 -16.12
CA ASN A 361 -23.83 -3.02 -16.49
C ASN A 361 -23.71 -1.96 -15.39
N GLU A 362 -23.55 -0.69 -15.79
CA GLU A 362 -23.51 0.42 -14.86
C GLU A 362 -24.86 0.62 -14.17
N LEU A 363 -24.85 0.75 -12.86
CA LEU A 363 -26.04 0.94 -12.04
C LEU A 363 -26.37 2.43 -11.86
N PRO A 364 -27.65 2.78 -11.66
CA PRO A 364 -28.06 4.15 -11.41
C PRO A 364 -27.55 4.66 -10.05
N PRO A 365 -27.47 5.99 -9.85
CA PRO A 365 -27.05 6.58 -8.60
C PRO A 365 -27.81 6.04 -7.38
N GLY A 366 -27.07 5.73 -6.30
CA GLY A 366 -27.59 5.18 -5.05
C GLY A 366 -27.74 3.66 -5.02
N ALA A 367 -27.66 2.96 -6.15
CA ALA A 367 -27.69 1.51 -6.17
C ALA A 367 -26.37 0.91 -5.65
N ILE A 368 -26.47 -0.24 -4.98
CA ILE A 368 -25.32 -1.00 -4.48
C ILE A 368 -24.88 -1.99 -5.56
N GLY A 369 -23.58 -1.99 -5.87
CA GLY A 369 -22.95 -2.95 -6.78
C GLY A 369 -21.45 -2.99 -6.59
N ASP A 370 -20.73 -3.70 -7.48
CA ASP A 370 -19.27 -3.74 -7.46
C ASP A 370 -18.68 -2.39 -7.90
N ILE A 371 -17.70 -1.88 -7.15
CA ILE A 371 -16.86 -0.78 -7.62
C ILE A 371 -16.00 -1.34 -8.74
N ALA A 372 -16.03 -0.70 -9.91
CA ALA A 372 -15.34 -1.20 -11.09
C ALA A 372 -14.67 -0.07 -11.88
N VAL A 373 -13.61 -0.40 -12.61
CA VAL A 373 -12.83 0.54 -13.43
C VAL A 373 -12.89 0.10 -14.88
N ALA A 374 -13.27 0.99 -15.78
CA ALA A 374 -13.39 0.66 -17.21
C ALA A 374 -12.02 0.49 -17.87
N ALA A 375 -11.85 -0.60 -18.62
CA ALA A 375 -10.68 -0.85 -19.45
C ALA A 375 -10.91 -0.33 -20.89
N PRO A 376 -9.83 0.07 -21.61
CA PRO A 376 -8.45 0.11 -21.14
C PRO A 376 -8.17 1.33 -20.24
N ASP A 377 -7.34 1.15 -19.24
CA ASP A 377 -6.88 2.23 -18.37
C ASP A 377 -5.36 2.07 -18.11
N PRO A 378 -4.55 3.14 -18.24
CA PRO A 378 -3.10 3.04 -18.08
C PRO A 378 -2.67 2.64 -16.68
N VAL A 379 -3.50 2.88 -15.66
CA VAL A 379 -3.19 2.54 -14.26
C VAL A 379 -3.39 1.06 -13.96
N MET A 380 -4.12 0.33 -14.82
CA MET A 380 -4.39 -1.09 -14.61
C MET A 380 -3.14 -1.95 -14.77
N PHE A 381 -3.08 -3.01 -13.97
CA PHE A 381 -2.11 -4.07 -14.12
C PHE A 381 -2.19 -4.74 -15.52
N LEU A 382 -1.14 -5.42 -15.92
CA LEU A 382 -1.13 -6.22 -17.17
C LEU A 382 -1.85 -7.56 -16.98
N GLY A 383 -1.96 -8.01 -15.74
CA GLY A 383 -2.57 -9.28 -15.34
C GLY A 383 -1.83 -9.88 -14.14
N TYR A 384 -2.31 -11.03 -13.67
CA TYR A 384 -1.58 -11.79 -12.67
C TYR A 384 -0.49 -12.63 -13.34
N TRP A 385 0.73 -12.56 -12.81
CA TRP A 385 1.89 -13.28 -13.28
C TRP A 385 1.61 -14.79 -13.39
N GLY A 386 1.77 -15.36 -14.59
CA GLY A 386 1.55 -16.78 -14.82
C GLY A 386 0.12 -17.28 -14.59
N ASN A 387 -0.89 -16.39 -14.39
CA ASN A 387 -2.24 -16.80 -14.04
C ASN A 387 -3.32 -16.04 -14.85
N GLU A 388 -3.46 -16.45 -16.11
CA GLU A 388 -4.46 -15.87 -17.01
C GLU A 388 -5.91 -16.12 -16.57
N ALA A 389 -6.19 -17.26 -15.92
CA ALA A 389 -7.52 -17.57 -15.44
C ALA A 389 -7.98 -16.55 -14.39
N ALA A 390 -7.15 -16.34 -13.35
CA ALA A 390 -7.42 -15.32 -12.35
C ALA A 390 -7.48 -13.90 -12.92
N THR A 391 -6.68 -13.62 -13.98
CA THR A 391 -6.75 -12.34 -14.68
C THR A 391 -8.11 -12.14 -15.34
N ARG A 392 -8.60 -13.15 -16.09
CA ARG A 392 -9.93 -13.07 -16.73
C ARG A 392 -11.06 -12.91 -15.72
N GLU A 393 -10.99 -13.59 -14.57
CA GLU A 393 -11.99 -13.50 -13.51
C GLU A 393 -12.11 -12.07 -12.91
N LYS A 394 -11.08 -11.23 -13.04
CA LYS A 394 -11.12 -9.83 -12.62
C LYS A 394 -11.98 -8.94 -13.51
N PHE A 395 -12.42 -9.42 -14.67
CA PHE A 395 -13.14 -8.60 -15.62
C PHE A 395 -14.58 -9.08 -15.83
N ARG A 396 -15.52 -8.12 -15.87
CA ARG A 396 -16.89 -8.29 -16.34
C ARG A 396 -17.11 -7.35 -17.52
N GLY A 397 -17.20 -7.91 -18.72
CA GLY A 397 -17.22 -7.10 -19.94
C GLY A 397 -15.96 -6.20 -20.03
N LYS A 398 -16.18 -4.90 -20.12
CA LYS A 398 -15.10 -3.91 -20.17
C LYS A 398 -14.56 -3.49 -18.78
N PHE A 399 -15.17 -3.94 -17.70
CA PHE A 399 -14.85 -3.48 -16.35
C PHE A 399 -13.93 -4.43 -15.59
N LEU A 400 -12.83 -3.92 -15.08
CA LEU A 400 -12.09 -4.54 -13.98
C LEU A 400 -12.91 -4.38 -12.70
N VAL A 401 -13.36 -5.49 -12.11
CA VAL A 401 -14.12 -5.48 -10.87
C VAL A 401 -13.19 -5.64 -9.67
N THR A 402 -13.37 -4.77 -8.69
CA THR A 402 -12.50 -4.74 -7.52
C THR A 402 -12.82 -5.86 -6.52
N GLY A 403 -14.06 -6.35 -6.52
CA GLY A 403 -14.59 -7.25 -5.49
C GLY A 403 -15.04 -6.50 -4.23
N ASP A 404 -14.98 -5.17 -4.27
CA ASP A 404 -15.48 -4.30 -3.23
C ASP A 404 -16.84 -3.72 -3.66
N LEU A 405 -17.82 -3.74 -2.77
CA LEU A 405 -19.13 -3.15 -3.03
C LEU A 405 -19.15 -1.68 -2.63
N GLY A 406 -19.87 -0.90 -3.43
CA GLY A 406 -20.02 0.53 -3.20
C GLY A 406 -21.33 1.08 -3.76
N THR A 407 -21.53 2.38 -3.55
CA THR A 407 -22.57 3.18 -4.18
C THR A 407 -21.94 4.44 -4.75
N CYS A 408 -22.56 5.00 -5.79
CA CYS A 408 -22.21 6.32 -6.31
C CYS A 408 -23.44 7.22 -6.22
N ASP A 409 -23.33 8.43 -5.65
CA ASP A 409 -24.44 9.36 -5.61
C ASP A 409 -24.56 10.18 -6.91
N ALA A 410 -25.60 10.99 -7.03
CA ALA A 410 -25.85 11.81 -8.21
C ALA A 410 -24.77 12.89 -8.46
N ASP A 411 -23.98 13.24 -7.45
CA ASP A 411 -22.85 14.18 -7.54
C ASP A 411 -21.52 13.47 -7.82
N GLY A 412 -21.52 12.14 -8.00
CA GLY A 412 -20.34 11.33 -8.31
C GLY A 412 -19.50 10.94 -7.11
N PHE A 413 -20.01 11.10 -5.86
CA PHE A 413 -19.31 10.62 -4.68
C PHE A 413 -19.50 9.12 -4.49
N ILE A 414 -18.38 8.40 -4.37
CA ILE A 414 -18.34 6.96 -4.19
C ILE A 414 -18.20 6.64 -2.71
N ARG A 415 -19.04 5.72 -2.23
CA ARG A 415 -19.02 5.20 -0.86
C ARG A 415 -18.65 3.73 -0.89
N PHE A 416 -17.76 3.32 -0.01
CA PHE A 416 -17.46 1.93 0.23
C PHE A 416 -18.54 1.33 1.15
N VAL A 417 -19.09 0.18 0.75
CA VAL A 417 -20.10 -0.56 1.53
C VAL A 417 -19.45 -1.74 2.26
N GLY A 418 -18.55 -2.44 1.59
CA GLY A 418 -17.85 -3.59 2.15
C GLY A 418 -17.23 -4.43 1.04
N ARG A 419 -16.43 -5.43 1.43
CA ARG A 419 -15.99 -6.43 0.47
C ARG A 419 -17.17 -7.32 0.09
N GLY A 420 -17.20 -7.78 -1.15
CA GLY A 420 -18.28 -8.67 -1.63
C GLY A 420 -18.40 -9.95 -0.80
N ASP A 421 -17.28 -10.46 -0.28
CA ASP A 421 -17.17 -11.62 0.59
C ASP A 421 -17.37 -11.31 2.09
N ASP A 422 -17.41 -10.05 2.49
CA ASP A 422 -17.61 -9.60 3.88
C ASP A 422 -19.01 -9.02 4.15
N VAL A 423 -19.81 -8.81 3.10
CA VAL A 423 -21.17 -8.28 3.24
C VAL A 423 -22.05 -9.30 3.94
N ILE A 424 -22.68 -8.85 5.02
CA ILE A 424 -23.53 -9.68 5.89
C ILE A 424 -24.93 -9.76 5.28
N THR A 425 -25.41 -10.96 5.03
CA THR A 425 -26.76 -11.19 4.53
C THR A 425 -27.68 -11.56 5.71
N SER A 426 -28.39 -10.56 6.26
CA SER A 426 -29.25 -10.74 7.42
C SER A 426 -30.71 -10.42 7.12
N ALA A 427 -31.60 -11.41 7.24
CA ALA A 427 -33.04 -11.26 7.02
C ALA A 427 -33.40 -10.57 5.68
N GLY A 428 -32.64 -10.86 4.60
CA GLY A 428 -32.83 -10.28 3.27
C GLY A 428 -32.15 -8.92 3.05
N TYR A 429 -31.54 -8.35 4.08
CA TYR A 429 -30.72 -7.13 3.94
C TYR A 429 -29.26 -7.48 3.64
N ARG A 430 -28.64 -6.67 2.79
CA ARG A 430 -27.19 -6.71 2.57
C ARG A 430 -26.56 -5.59 3.39
N ILE A 431 -25.83 -5.94 4.43
CA ILE A 431 -25.31 -5.04 5.44
C ILE A 431 -23.79 -4.95 5.28
N GLY A 432 -23.29 -3.76 5.01
CA GLY A 432 -21.84 -3.49 4.97
C GLY A 432 -21.26 -3.38 6.39
N PRO A 433 -20.19 -4.10 6.72
CA PRO A 433 -19.59 -4.03 8.05
C PRO A 433 -18.98 -2.66 8.37
N ALA A 434 -18.51 -1.93 7.36
CA ALA A 434 -17.74 -0.69 7.53
C ALA A 434 -18.52 0.40 8.29
N SER A 435 -19.80 0.64 7.96
CA SER A 435 -20.62 1.64 8.64
C SER A 435 -20.85 1.32 10.11
N ILE A 436 -20.96 0.03 10.42
CA ILE A 436 -21.15 -0.45 11.79
C ILE A 436 -19.84 -0.31 12.58
N GLU A 437 -18.70 -0.69 11.98
CA GLU A 437 -17.37 -0.52 12.57
C GLU A 437 -17.09 0.95 12.89
N ASP A 438 -17.40 1.86 11.96
CA ASP A 438 -17.27 3.31 12.17
C ASP A 438 -18.17 3.80 13.32
N SER A 439 -19.40 3.30 13.43
CA SER A 439 -20.30 3.65 14.51
C SER A 439 -19.78 3.13 15.85
N LEU A 440 -19.27 1.91 15.90
CA LEU A 440 -18.67 1.29 17.08
C LEU A 440 -17.45 2.08 17.58
N LEU A 441 -16.57 2.52 16.69
CA LEU A 441 -15.36 3.29 17.02
C LEU A 441 -15.66 4.66 17.63
N ARG A 442 -16.88 5.20 17.44
CA ARG A 442 -17.34 6.45 18.09
C ARG A 442 -17.78 6.26 19.54
N HIS A 443 -17.89 5.03 20.01
CA HIS A 443 -18.24 4.74 21.39
C HIS A 443 -17.02 4.89 22.31
N PRO A 444 -17.09 5.62 23.43
CA PRO A 444 -15.91 5.90 24.29
C PRO A 444 -15.17 4.66 24.80
N ALA A 445 -15.89 3.55 24.97
CA ALA A 445 -15.30 2.30 25.44
C ALA A 445 -14.56 1.52 24.36
N VAL A 446 -14.70 1.84 23.06
CA VAL A 446 -14.21 1.04 21.93
C VAL A 446 -12.88 1.58 21.44
N SER A 447 -11.84 0.75 21.46
CA SER A 447 -10.52 1.02 20.88
C SER A 447 -10.42 0.52 19.45
N MET A 448 -10.87 -0.73 19.21
CA MET A 448 -10.94 -1.34 17.87
C MET A 448 -12.22 -2.16 17.77
N ALA A 449 -12.78 -2.25 16.57
CA ALA A 449 -13.94 -3.06 16.29
C ALA A 449 -13.85 -3.70 14.91
N VAL A 450 -14.34 -4.94 14.79
CA VAL A 450 -14.51 -5.66 13.53
C VAL A 450 -15.86 -6.33 13.54
N VAL A 451 -16.55 -6.22 12.42
CA VAL A 451 -17.89 -6.77 12.24
C VAL A 451 -17.88 -7.85 11.16
N ILE A 452 -18.50 -8.96 11.45
CA ILE A 452 -18.69 -10.09 10.53
C ILE A 452 -20.13 -10.60 10.56
N GLY A 453 -20.53 -11.35 9.54
CA GLY A 453 -21.72 -12.20 9.57
C GLY A 453 -21.44 -13.46 10.36
N ALA A 454 -22.25 -13.74 11.36
CA ALA A 454 -22.26 -15.03 12.06
C ALA A 454 -23.49 -15.85 11.61
N PRO A 455 -23.35 -17.16 11.31
CA PRO A 455 -24.47 -17.98 10.85
C PRO A 455 -25.65 -17.94 11.83
N ASP A 456 -26.87 -17.79 11.30
CA ASP A 456 -28.12 -17.79 12.07
C ASP A 456 -29.23 -18.56 11.34
N ARG A 457 -30.01 -19.33 12.08
CA ARG A 457 -31.02 -20.22 11.50
C ARG A 457 -32.23 -19.49 10.90
N GLU A 458 -32.56 -18.32 11.42
CA GLU A 458 -33.74 -17.55 10.99
C GLU A 458 -33.39 -16.43 10.01
N ARG A 459 -32.17 -15.89 10.14
CA ARG A 459 -31.75 -14.68 9.43
C ARG A 459 -30.70 -14.92 8.35
N THR A 460 -30.26 -16.15 8.16
CA THR A 460 -29.09 -16.53 7.38
C THR A 460 -27.81 -16.16 8.14
N GLU A 461 -27.64 -14.88 8.48
CA GLU A 461 -26.56 -14.37 9.31
C GLU A 461 -27.09 -13.30 10.28
N ILE A 462 -26.42 -13.14 11.41
CA ILE A 462 -26.56 -12.00 12.29
C ILE A 462 -25.31 -11.13 12.21
N VAL A 463 -25.49 -9.83 12.45
CA VAL A 463 -24.38 -8.91 12.64
C VAL A 463 -23.71 -9.21 13.98
N MET A 464 -22.42 -9.58 13.94
CA MET A 464 -21.60 -9.88 15.10
C MET A 464 -20.37 -8.97 15.13
N ALA A 465 -20.09 -8.36 16.29
CA ALA A 465 -18.94 -7.49 16.48
C ALA A 465 -17.91 -8.11 17.43
N PHE A 466 -16.64 -8.06 17.07
CA PHE A 466 -15.49 -8.26 17.95
C PHE A 466 -14.94 -6.89 18.33
N VAL A 467 -14.83 -6.63 19.63
CA VAL A 467 -14.50 -5.31 20.16
C VAL A 467 -13.32 -5.41 21.13
N VAL A 468 -12.29 -4.58 20.89
CA VAL A 468 -11.22 -4.31 21.83
C VAL A 468 -11.58 -3.05 22.60
N LEU A 469 -11.55 -3.13 23.92
CA LEU A 469 -11.90 -2.01 24.79
C LEU A 469 -10.74 -1.06 25.04
N ASN A 470 -11.07 0.20 25.26
CA ASN A 470 -10.14 1.18 25.80
C ASN A 470 -9.78 0.85 27.27
N PRO A 471 -8.58 1.24 27.75
CA PRO A 471 -8.21 1.09 29.15
C PRO A 471 -9.26 1.72 30.09
N GLY A 472 -9.58 1.01 31.17
CA GLY A 472 -10.54 1.47 32.17
C GLY A 472 -12.00 1.01 31.95
N PHE A 473 -12.29 0.35 30.82
CA PHE A 473 -13.60 -0.26 30.58
C PHE A 473 -13.55 -1.78 30.82
N ALA A 474 -14.63 -2.32 31.35
CA ALA A 474 -14.82 -3.76 31.57
C ALA A 474 -15.93 -4.28 30.65
N GLY A 475 -15.67 -5.40 29.99
CA GLY A 475 -16.61 -6.02 29.06
C GLY A 475 -17.71 -6.79 29.80
N ASP A 476 -18.80 -6.16 30.16
CA ASP A 476 -19.96 -6.77 30.81
C ASP A 476 -21.24 -6.65 29.96
N ALA A 477 -22.31 -7.30 30.42
CA ALA A 477 -23.59 -7.28 29.72
C ALA A 477 -24.27 -5.89 29.69
N ALA A 478 -23.89 -4.98 30.56
CA ALA A 478 -24.41 -3.60 30.56
C ALA A 478 -23.75 -2.82 29.41
N LEU A 479 -22.43 -2.93 29.28
CA LEU A 479 -21.67 -2.30 28.18
C LEU A 479 -22.08 -2.87 26.81
N VAL A 480 -22.38 -4.17 26.68
CA VAL A 480 -22.93 -4.75 25.44
C VAL A 480 -24.22 -4.02 25.05
N ARG A 481 -25.17 -3.87 25.97
CA ARG A 481 -26.44 -3.18 25.69
C ARG A 481 -26.23 -1.69 25.34
N GLU A 482 -25.32 -1.03 26.01
CA GLU A 482 -24.97 0.36 25.73
C GLU A 482 -24.42 0.52 24.32
N ILE A 483 -23.44 -0.30 23.91
CA ILE A 483 -22.86 -0.28 22.56
C ILE A 483 -23.92 -0.63 21.51
N GLN A 484 -24.75 -1.66 21.75
CA GLN A 484 -25.85 -2.02 20.84
C GLN A 484 -26.82 -0.84 20.64
N GLN A 485 -27.20 -0.19 21.73
CA GLN A 485 -28.09 0.98 21.68
C GLN A 485 -27.43 2.18 20.97
N HIS A 486 -26.13 2.40 21.20
CA HIS A 486 -25.35 3.43 20.52
C HIS A 486 -25.39 3.25 19.00
N VAL A 487 -25.13 2.04 18.49
CA VAL A 487 -25.19 1.75 17.05
C VAL A 487 -26.62 1.85 16.54
N LYS A 488 -27.59 1.27 17.23
CA LYS A 488 -29.00 1.24 16.83
C LYS A 488 -29.62 2.64 16.69
N THR A 489 -29.18 3.61 17.49
CA THR A 489 -29.65 5.00 17.42
C THR A 489 -29.01 5.82 16.30
N ARG A 490 -27.88 5.37 15.77
CA ARG A 490 -27.11 6.07 14.73
C ARG A 490 -27.25 5.49 13.35
N LEU A 491 -27.54 4.20 13.26
CA LEU A 491 -27.73 3.46 12.01
C LEU A 491 -29.14 2.90 11.93
N ALA A 492 -29.43 2.14 10.87
CA ALA A 492 -30.73 1.51 10.72
C ALA A 492 -30.93 0.34 11.73
N ALA A 493 -32.18 0.06 12.07
CA ALA A 493 -32.53 -0.95 13.07
C ALA A 493 -32.10 -2.40 12.73
N HIS A 494 -31.69 -2.66 11.49
CA HIS A 494 -31.16 -3.96 11.06
C HIS A 494 -29.63 -4.02 11.08
N GLU A 495 -28.93 -2.89 11.24
CA GLU A 495 -27.47 -2.78 11.16
C GLU A 495 -26.76 -2.93 12.51
N TYR A 496 -27.46 -2.89 13.66
CA TYR A 496 -26.76 -3.00 14.95
C TYR A 496 -26.27 -4.44 15.20
N PRO A 497 -25.11 -4.61 15.88
CA PRO A 497 -24.59 -5.94 16.21
C PRO A 497 -25.49 -6.62 17.23
N ARG A 498 -25.99 -7.82 16.87
CA ARG A 498 -26.82 -8.65 17.76
C ARG A 498 -25.99 -9.39 18.80
N GLU A 499 -24.75 -9.68 18.45
CA GLU A 499 -23.76 -10.25 19.35
C GLU A 499 -22.50 -9.38 19.35
N ILE A 500 -21.95 -9.16 20.56
CA ILE A 500 -20.68 -8.46 20.76
C ILE A 500 -19.78 -9.36 21.61
N ARG A 501 -18.57 -9.62 21.10
CA ARG A 501 -17.51 -10.32 21.85
C ARG A 501 -16.38 -9.36 22.14
N PHE A 502 -16.06 -9.20 23.42
CA PHE A 502 -14.88 -8.47 23.84
C PHE A 502 -13.65 -9.38 23.72
N VAL A 503 -12.60 -8.86 23.10
CA VAL A 503 -11.33 -9.55 22.84
C VAL A 503 -10.16 -8.68 23.21
N ASP A 504 -9.05 -9.28 23.61
CA ASP A 504 -7.83 -8.55 23.96
C ASP A 504 -7.12 -7.98 22.71
N SER A 505 -7.23 -8.67 21.59
CA SER A 505 -6.63 -8.27 20.32
C SER A 505 -7.40 -8.85 19.14
N LEU A 506 -7.23 -8.25 17.96
CA LEU A 506 -7.77 -8.74 16.70
C LEU A 506 -6.66 -9.39 15.85
N PRO A 507 -6.96 -10.44 15.06
CA PRO A 507 -6.01 -11.01 14.13
C PRO A 507 -5.71 -10.02 13.00
N LEU A 508 -4.44 -9.64 12.84
CA LEU A 508 -3.99 -8.65 11.87
C LEU A 508 -3.02 -9.27 10.86
N THR A 509 -3.06 -8.77 9.62
CA THR A 509 -2.02 -9.03 8.62
C THR A 509 -0.73 -8.30 8.99
N ALA A 510 0.36 -8.59 8.30
CA ALA A 510 1.62 -7.86 8.43
C ALA A 510 1.49 -6.35 8.12
N THR A 511 0.45 -5.95 7.38
CA THR A 511 0.13 -4.54 7.07
C THR A 511 -0.85 -3.90 8.04
N GLY A 512 -1.26 -4.62 9.11
CA GLY A 512 -2.21 -4.12 10.10
C GLY A 512 -3.69 -4.29 9.74
N LYS A 513 -4.02 -4.91 8.59
CA LYS A 513 -5.42 -5.18 8.22
C LYS A 513 -5.97 -6.38 8.97
N VAL A 514 -7.24 -6.29 9.39
CA VAL A 514 -7.91 -7.38 10.09
C VAL A 514 -8.15 -8.58 9.18
N ILE A 515 -7.86 -9.78 9.70
CA ILE A 515 -8.09 -11.06 9.02
C ILE A 515 -9.48 -11.57 9.44
N ARG A 516 -10.58 -11.09 8.80
CA ARG A 516 -11.94 -11.50 9.11
C ARG A 516 -12.17 -13.01 8.97
N LYS A 517 -11.48 -13.65 8.04
CA LYS A 517 -11.54 -15.11 7.85
C LYS A 517 -11.16 -15.87 9.13
N ALA A 518 -10.11 -15.47 9.82
CA ALA A 518 -9.69 -16.10 11.08
C ALA A 518 -10.75 -15.96 12.19
N LEU A 519 -11.49 -14.84 12.19
CA LEU A 519 -12.59 -14.64 13.14
C LEU A 519 -13.80 -15.52 12.80
N ARG A 520 -14.12 -15.73 11.51
CA ARG A 520 -15.21 -16.64 11.08
C ARG A 520 -14.87 -18.10 11.39
N GLU A 521 -13.66 -18.55 11.09
CA GLU A 521 -13.19 -19.92 11.41
C GLU A 521 -13.21 -20.19 12.91
N GLY A 522 -12.99 -19.20 13.75
CA GLY A 522 -13.11 -19.28 15.21
C GLY A 522 -14.56 -19.39 15.73
N LEU A 523 -15.58 -19.19 14.88
CA LEU A 523 -16.99 -19.41 15.23
C LEU A 523 -17.46 -20.85 14.96
N GLU A 524 -16.75 -21.57 14.08
CA GLU A 524 -17.09 -22.95 13.68
C GLU A 524 -16.47 -24.01 14.62
N GLN A 525 -15.61 -23.61 15.54
CA GLN A 525 -15.02 -24.46 16.60
C GLN A 525 -15.78 -24.29 17.92
#